data_af9fe2368d7a94305ee18ff198b84c5d
#
_entry.id   af9fe2368d7a94305ee18ff198b84c5d
#
_cell.length_a   1.000
_cell.length_b   1.000
_cell.length_c   1.000
_cell.angle_alpha   90.00
_cell.angle_beta   90.00
_cell.angle_gamma   90.00
#
_symmetry.space_group_name_H-M   'P 1'
#
loop_
_entity.id
_entity.type
_entity.pdbx_description
1 polymer ?
#
loop_
_entity_poly.entity_id
_entity_poly.type
_entity_poly.pdbx_seq_one_letter_code
_entity_poly.pdbx_strand_id
1 'polypeptide(L)'
;MRHDIKMTVNGRAVTGSVESRTLLVQFIREHLKLTGTHVGCDTTQCGCCVVHLDGKALKSCTMLAVQANGRSVTTIEGLAAADGTLHPMQAAFQEHHGLQCGFCTPGMVMTALDIVKHNPNPSEAAIRSGLDGNLCRCTGYHNIVEAVLHAAETMHAKS
;
A
#
# COMPACT_ATOMS: atom_id res chain seq x y z
N MET A 1 -17.88 -18.40 -14.21
CA MET A 1 -16.98 -19.49 -13.80
C MET A 1 -16.30 -19.07 -12.51
N ARG A 2 -16.25 -19.95 -11.50
CA ARG A 2 -15.57 -19.71 -10.23
C ARG A 2 -14.23 -20.46 -10.21
N HIS A 3 -13.25 -19.87 -9.55
CA HIS A 3 -11.90 -20.42 -9.38
C HIS A 3 -11.53 -20.45 -7.92
N ASP A 4 -11.00 -21.57 -7.47
CA ASP A 4 -10.40 -21.65 -6.15
C ASP A 4 -8.99 -21.11 -6.22
N ILE A 5 -8.71 -20.14 -5.37
CA ILE A 5 -7.41 -19.47 -5.29
C ILE A 5 -6.81 -19.64 -3.90
N LYS A 6 -5.49 -19.66 -3.85
CA LYS A 6 -4.70 -19.69 -2.62
C LYS A 6 -3.56 -18.69 -2.74
N MET A 7 -3.38 -17.85 -1.75
CA MET A 7 -2.29 -16.88 -1.71
C MET A 7 -1.83 -16.66 -0.26
N THR A 8 -0.73 -15.97 -0.08
CA THR A 8 -0.32 -15.49 1.24
C THR A 8 -0.71 -14.02 1.37
N VAL A 9 -1.42 -13.65 2.43
CA VAL A 9 -1.78 -12.26 2.71
C VAL A 9 -1.30 -11.89 4.11
N ASN A 10 -0.45 -10.88 4.21
CA ASN A 10 0.18 -10.44 5.46
C ASN A 10 0.82 -11.62 6.23
N GLY A 11 1.54 -12.49 5.52
CA GLY A 11 2.22 -13.64 6.09
C GLY A 11 1.33 -14.84 6.41
N ARG A 12 0.02 -14.77 6.15
CA ARG A 12 -0.93 -15.87 6.42
C ARG A 12 -1.45 -16.47 5.12
N ALA A 13 -1.50 -17.80 5.06
CA ALA A 13 -2.12 -18.50 3.94
C ALA A 13 -3.63 -18.28 3.97
N VAL A 14 -4.19 -17.82 2.85
CA VAL A 14 -5.63 -17.62 2.66
C VAL A 14 -6.09 -18.35 1.41
N THR A 15 -7.34 -18.79 1.43
CA THR A 15 -8.01 -19.44 0.30
C THR A 15 -9.35 -18.78 0.05
N GLY A 16 -9.82 -18.87 -1.18
CA GLY A 16 -11.16 -18.38 -1.52
C GLY A 16 -11.61 -18.88 -2.88
N SER A 17 -12.92 -18.89 -3.09
CA SER A 17 -13.52 -19.18 -4.38
C SER A 17 -14.06 -17.88 -4.97
N VAL A 18 -13.53 -17.46 -6.11
CA VAL A 18 -13.83 -16.17 -6.74
C VAL A 18 -14.31 -16.34 -8.18
N GLU A 19 -15.07 -15.38 -8.67
CA GLU A 19 -15.36 -15.29 -10.09
C GLU A 19 -14.11 -14.84 -10.87
N SER A 20 -13.99 -15.22 -12.14
CA SER A 20 -12.85 -14.86 -13.00
C SER A 20 -12.59 -13.35 -13.05
N ARG A 21 -13.64 -12.53 -12.94
CA ARG A 21 -13.58 -11.06 -13.01
C ARG A 21 -13.37 -10.36 -11.66
N THR A 22 -13.31 -11.10 -10.57
CA THR A 22 -13.12 -10.50 -9.22
C THR A 22 -11.79 -9.79 -9.17
N LEU A 23 -11.80 -8.49 -8.83
CA LEU A 23 -10.58 -7.69 -8.66
C LEU A 23 -9.88 -8.07 -7.35
N LEU A 24 -8.55 -7.94 -7.32
CA LEU A 24 -7.78 -8.22 -6.11
C LEU A 24 -8.24 -7.36 -4.93
N VAL A 25 -8.53 -6.07 -5.16
CA VAL A 25 -9.05 -5.17 -4.12
C VAL A 25 -10.39 -5.65 -3.55
N GLN A 26 -11.28 -6.18 -4.38
CA GLN A 26 -12.55 -6.74 -3.93
C GLN A 26 -12.33 -7.98 -3.07
N PHE A 27 -11.43 -8.88 -3.49
CA PHE A 27 -11.08 -10.05 -2.68
C PHE A 27 -10.52 -9.64 -1.31
N ILE A 28 -9.59 -8.69 -1.27
CA ILE A 28 -8.99 -8.17 -0.02
C ILE A 28 -10.08 -7.58 0.89
N ARG A 29 -10.93 -6.70 0.36
CA ARG A 29 -11.90 -5.95 1.17
C ARG A 29 -13.14 -6.75 1.55
N GLU A 30 -13.68 -7.51 0.60
CA GLU A 30 -15.00 -8.14 0.73
C GLU A 30 -14.91 -9.58 1.25
N HIS A 31 -13.92 -10.36 0.80
CA HIS A 31 -13.72 -11.73 1.24
C HIS A 31 -12.87 -11.82 2.52
N LEU A 32 -11.71 -11.13 2.52
CA LEU A 32 -10.80 -11.17 3.65
C LEU A 32 -11.14 -10.15 4.75
N LYS A 33 -12.05 -9.21 4.47
CA LYS A 33 -12.45 -8.11 5.39
C LYS A 33 -11.30 -7.20 5.81
N LEU A 34 -10.22 -7.15 5.02
CA LEU A 34 -9.12 -6.22 5.21
C LEU A 34 -9.48 -4.89 4.53
N THR A 35 -10.09 -3.99 5.28
CA THR A 35 -10.67 -2.74 4.75
C THR A 35 -9.72 -1.56 4.72
N GLY A 36 -8.49 -1.72 5.21
CA GLY A 36 -7.46 -0.67 5.20
C GLY A 36 -7.00 -0.29 3.79
N THR A 37 -7.10 -1.18 2.81
CA THR A 37 -6.91 -0.85 1.39
C THR A 37 -8.18 -0.17 0.87
N HIS A 38 -8.08 1.10 0.45
CA HIS A 38 -9.23 1.90 0.02
C HIS A 38 -9.47 1.86 -1.48
N VAL A 39 -10.67 2.23 -1.90
CA VAL A 39 -11.05 2.44 -3.31
C VAL A 39 -11.56 3.87 -3.47
N GLY A 40 -10.80 4.72 -4.15
CA GLY A 40 -11.12 6.14 -4.36
C GLY A 40 -11.49 6.49 -5.80
N CYS A 41 -11.39 5.55 -6.73
CA CYS A 41 -11.78 5.76 -8.14
C CYS A 41 -12.10 4.42 -8.81
N ASP A 42 -12.62 4.51 -10.03
CA ASP A 42 -12.84 3.38 -10.96
C ASP A 42 -11.95 3.46 -12.22
N THR A 43 -11.00 4.41 -12.23
CA THR A 43 -10.18 4.78 -13.39
C THR A 43 -8.68 4.47 -13.21
N THR A 44 -8.30 3.77 -12.15
CA THR A 44 -6.91 3.38 -11.85
C THR A 44 -5.96 4.55 -11.53
N GLN A 45 -6.48 5.74 -11.29
CA GLN A 45 -5.66 6.95 -11.13
C GLN A 45 -5.29 7.27 -9.69
N CYS A 46 -6.22 7.07 -8.72
CA CYS A 46 -6.07 7.65 -7.38
C CYS A 46 -4.98 7.02 -6.49
N GLY A 47 -4.61 5.77 -6.70
CA GLY A 47 -3.58 5.08 -5.91
C GLY A 47 -3.98 4.65 -4.50
N CYS A 48 -5.22 4.89 -4.05
CA CYS A 48 -5.68 4.51 -2.71
C CYS A 48 -5.68 2.98 -2.48
N CYS A 49 -5.72 2.21 -3.56
CA CYS A 49 -5.78 0.75 -3.55
C CYS A 49 -4.41 0.07 -3.63
N VAL A 50 -3.30 0.82 -3.51
CA VAL A 50 -1.96 0.24 -3.61
C VAL A 50 -1.70 -0.76 -2.47
N VAL A 51 -1.25 -1.95 -2.87
CA VAL A 51 -0.74 -3.02 -2.01
C VAL A 51 0.63 -3.46 -2.53
N HIS A 52 1.35 -4.29 -1.79
CA HIS A 52 2.52 -4.96 -2.35
C HIS A 52 2.17 -6.36 -2.82
N LEU A 53 2.57 -6.71 -4.03
CA LEU A 53 2.53 -8.04 -4.60
C LEU A 53 3.97 -8.54 -4.80
N ASP A 54 4.34 -9.59 -4.07
CA ASP A 54 5.72 -10.10 -4.02
C ASP A 54 6.74 -8.97 -3.76
N GLY A 55 6.37 -8.03 -2.87
CA GLY A 55 7.21 -6.93 -2.44
C GLY A 55 7.31 -5.74 -3.40
N LYS A 56 6.45 -5.64 -4.42
CA LYS A 56 6.37 -4.51 -5.35
C LYS A 56 5.02 -3.82 -5.26
N ALA A 57 5.01 -2.49 -5.26
CA ALA A 57 3.77 -1.71 -5.24
C ALA A 57 2.92 -1.97 -6.48
N LEU A 58 1.63 -2.18 -6.27
CA LEU A 58 0.64 -2.47 -7.31
C LEU A 58 -0.71 -1.88 -6.93
N LYS A 59 -1.41 -1.28 -7.89
CA LYS A 59 -2.81 -0.87 -7.72
C LYS A 59 -3.72 -2.10 -7.80
N SER A 60 -4.23 -2.56 -6.68
CA SER A 60 -5.03 -3.80 -6.59
C SER A 60 -6.37 -3.75 -7.34
N CYS A 61 -6.81 -2.57 -7.74
CA CYS A 61 -7.99 -2.38 -8.59
C CYS A 61 -7.75 -2.72 -10.08
N THR A 62 -6.50 -2.95 -10.48
CA THR A 62 -6.13 -3.29 -11.87
C THR A 62 -5.75 -4.75 -12.07
N MET A 63 -5.77 -5.53 -11.00
CA MET A 63 -5.40 -6.93 -11.01
C MET A 63 -6.58 -7.81 -10.65
N LEU A 64 -6.75 -8.91 -11.36
CA LEU A 64 -7.74 -9.92 -11.00
C LEU A 64 -7.21 -10.79 -9.83
N ALA A 65 -8.10 -11.16 -8.92
CA ALA A 65 -7.74 -12.02 -7.78
C ALA A 65 -7.13 -13.35 -8.22
N VAL A 66 -7.60 -13.91 -9.34
CA VAL A 66 -7.04 -15.16 -9.91
C VAL A 66 -5.58 -15.02 -10.36
N GLN A 67 -5.13 -13.82 -10.72
CA GLN A 67 -3.72 -13.56 -11.09
C GLN A 67 -2.79 -13.51 -9.88
N ALA A 68 -3.34 -13.29 -8.68
CA ALA A 68 -2.58 -13.33 -7.42
C ALA A 68 -2.47 -14.74 -6.81
N ASN A 69 -3.06 -15.75 -7.48
CA ASN A 69 -2.97 -17.14 -7.01
C ASN A 69 -1.50 -17.59 -6.88
N GLY A 70 -1.15 -18.18 -5.74
CA GLY A 70 0.20 -18.62 -5.44
C GLY A 70 1.18 -17.52 -5.02
N ARG A 71 0.76 -16.24 -4.98
CA ARG A 71 1.61 -15.09 -4.72
C ARG A 71 1.44 -14.55 -3.30
N SER A 72 2.31 -13.61 -2.92
CA SER A 72 2.29 -12.95 -1.61
C SER A 72 1.80 -11.51 -1.73
N VAL A 73 0.77 -11.18 -0.98
CA VAL A 73 0.19 -9.83 -0.90
C VAL A 73 0.45 -9.25 0.47
N THR A 74 0.94 -8.01 0.53
CA THR A 74 1.04 -7.25 1.77
C THR A 74 0.15 -6.02 1.66
N THR A 75 -0.76 -5.86 2.62
CA THR A 75 -1.63 -4.69 2.76
C THR A 75 -1.14 -3.80 3.90
N ILE A 76 -1.76 -2.63 4.06
CA ILE A 76 -1.42 -1.70 5.16
C ILE A 76 -1.54 -2.38 6.54
N GLU A 77 -2.47 -3.29 6.72
CA GLU A 77 -2.68 -4.02 7.96
C GLU A 77 -1.50 -4.98 8.30
N GLY A 78 -0.66 -5.30 7.33
CA GLY A 78 0.51 -6.16 7.51
C GLY A 78 1.82 -5.42 7.83
N LEU A 79 1.80 -4.09 7.98
CA LEU A 79 3.02 -3.31 8.21
C LEU A 79 3.37 -3.15 9.68
N ALA A 80 2.38 -2.85 10.53
CA ALA A 80 2.61 -2.72 11.97
C ALA A 80 2.97 -4.08 12.58
N ALA A 81 3.80 -4.05 13.61
CA ALA A 81 4.14 -5.25 14.38
C ALA A 81 2.93 -5.78 15.16
N ALA A 82 3.01 -7.05 15.59
CA ALA A 82 1.91 -7.71 16.29
C ALA A 82 1.56 -7.04 17.64
N ASP A 83 2.51 -6.33 18.25
CA ASP A 83 2.32 -5.55 19.48
C ASP A 83 1.71 -4.15 19.23
N GLY A 84 1.42 -3.81 17.98
CA GLY A 84 0.89 -2.51 17.58
C GLY A 84 1.95 -1.45 17.28
N THR A 85 3.24 -1.76 17.40
CA THR A 85 4.32 -0.84 17.02
C THR A 85 4.23 -0.50 15.55
N LEU A 86 4.13 0.79 15.23
CA LEU A 86 4.03 1.27 13.86
C LEU A 86 5.32 1.00 13.08
N HIS A 87 5.16 0.67 11.80
CA HIS A 87 6.29 0.68 10.87
C HIS A 87 6.88 2.11 10.79
N PRO A 88 8.22 2.31 10.65
CA PRO A 88 8.83 3.65 10.59
C PRO A 88 8.17 4.59 9.58
N MET A 89 7.74 4.10 8.44
CA MET A 89 6.99 4.90 7.46
C MET A 89 5.65 5.39 8.01
N GLN A 90 4.90 4.54 8.73
CA GLN A 90 3.63 4.92 9.34
C GLN A 90 3.85 5.96 10.46
N ALA A 91 4.86 5.75 11.29
CA ALA A 91 5.23 6.69 12.35
C ALA A 91 5.61 8.06 11.78
N ALA A 92 6.40 8.09 10.71
CA ALA A 92 6.79 9.34 10.04
C ALA A 92 5.60 10.10 9.47
N PHE A 93 4.61 9.41 8.88
CA PHE A 93 3.36 10.06 8.42
C PHE A 93 2.60 10.70 9.58
N GLN A 94 2.60 10.08 10.75
CA GLN A 94 1.99 10.63 11.95
C GLN A 94 2.77 11.84 12.48
N GLU A 95 4.08 11.73 12.64
CA GLU A 95 4.95 12.77 13.20
C GLU A 95 5.02 14.03 12.34
N HIS A 96 5.07 13.86 11.02
CA HIS A 96 5.18 14.95 10.05
C HIS A 96 3.84 15.43 9.50
N HIS A 97 2.74 14.99 10.10
CA HIS A 97 1.39 15.35 9.66
C HIS A 97 1.14 15.07 8.17
N GLY A 98 1.63 13.94 7.67
CA GLY A 98 1.50 13.48 6.28
C GLY A 98 0.08 13.02 5.92
N LEU A 99 -0.89 13.25 6.79
CA LEU A 99 -2.30 12.91 6.58
C LEU A 99 -3.23 13.93 7.23
N GLN A 100 -4.44 14.04 6.69
CA GLN A 100 -5.56 14.76 7.29
C GLN A 100 -6.77 13.83 7.38
N CYS A 101 -7.55 13.65 6.30
CA CYS A 101 -8.69 12.72 6.34
C CYS A 101 -8.25 11.23 6.42
N GLY A 102 -7.02 10.91 6.02
CA GLY A 102 -6.46 9.56 6.08
C GLY A 102 -6.88 8.64 4.93
N PHE A 103 -7.73 9.07 4.02
CA PHE A 103 -8.24 8.18 2.95
C PHE A 103 -7.15 7.73 1.97
N CYS A 104 -6.27 8.62 1.55
CA CYS A 104 -5.15 8.29 0.66
C CYS A 104 -3.99 7.60 1.38
N THR A 105 -3.94 7.66 2.71
CA THR A 105 -2.76 7.32 3.50
C THR A 105 -2.29 5.87 3.34
N PRO A 106 -3.15 4.84 3.35
CA PRO A 106 -2.68 3.48 3.12
C PRO A 106 -1.96 3.31 1.78
N GLY A 107 -2.53 3.82 0.70
CA GLY A 107 -1.92 3.76 -0.63
C GLY A 107 -0.62 4.58 -0.72
N MET A 108 -0.57 5.76 -0.10
CA MET A 108 0.64 6.59 -0.02
C MET A 108 1.77 5.88 0.71
N VAL A 109 1.49 5.29 1.87
CA VAL A 109 2.48 4.55 2.67
C VAL A 109 3.04 3.36 1.89
N MET A 110 2.17 2.57 1.25
CA MET A 110 2.60 1.41 0.47
C MET A 110 3.46 1.82 -0.75
N THR A 111 3.10 2.90 -1.42
CA THR A 111 3.90 3.45 -2.53
C THR A 111 5.23 4.02 -2.03
N ALA A 112 5.23 4.76 -0.93
CA ALA A 112 6.44 5.33 -0.33
C ALA A 112 7.44 4.25 0.07
N LEU A 113 6.98 3.14 0.62
CA LEU A 113 7.84 1.99 0.94
C LEU A 113 8.52 1.41 -0.30
N ASP A 114 7.81 1.33 -1.42
CA ASP A 114 8.40 0.85 -2.67
C ASP A 114 9.43 1.84 -3.22
N ILE A 115 9.17 3.15 -3.15
CA ILE A 115 10.12 4.19 -3.53
C ILE A 115 11.42 4.05 -2.73
N VAL A 116 11.33 4.00 -1.40
CA VAL A 116 12.50 3.91 -0.49
C VAL A 116 13.25 2.59 -0.67
N LYS A 117 12.56 1.50 -0.94
CA LYS A 117 13.17 0.20 -1.23
C LYS A 117 14.06 0.23 -2.46
N HIS A 118 13.64 0.93 -3.52
CA HIS A 118 14.41 1.04 -4.76
C HIS A 118 15.42 2.19 -4.75
N ASN A 119 15.20 3.21 -3.92
CA ASN A 119 16.08 4.34 -3.73
C ASN A 119 16.13 4.69 -2.23
N PRO A 120 17.10 4.14 -1.47
CA PRO A 120 17.20 4.35 -0.02
C PRO A 120 17.42 5.79 0.42
N ASN A 121 17.98 6.63 -0.45
CA ASN A 121 18.21 8.05 -0.19
C ASN A 121 17.52 8.90 -1.26
N PRO A 122 16.18 8.93 -1.30
CA PRO A 122 15.46 9.61 -2.35
C PRO A 122 15.55 11.13 -2.17
N SER A 123 15.71 11.86 -3.27
CA SER A 123 15.52 13.31 -3.26
C SER A 123 14.03 13.66 -3.19
N GLU A 124 13.71 14.89 -2.78
CA GLU A 124 12.33 15.40 -2.81
C GLU A 124 11.70 15.22 -4.22
N ALA A 125 12.44 15.55 -5.27
CA ALA A 125 11.97 15.39 -6.65
C ALA A 125 11.67 13.92 -6.99
N ALA A 126 12.52 12.98 -6.55
CA ALA A 126 12.29 11.55 -6.76
C ALA A 126 11.04 11.04 -6.03
N ILE A 127 10.81 11.52 -4.80
CA ILE A 127 9.61 11.17 -4.03
C ILE A 127 8.37 11.72 -4.73
N ARG A 128 8.36 13.00 -5.14
CA ARG A 128 7.23 13.60 -5.84
C ARG A 128 6.90 12.84 -7.12
N SER A 129 7.91 12.53 -7.93
CA SER A 129 7.72 11.72 -9.14
C SER A 129 7.21 10.32 -8.84
N GLY A 130 7.72 9.68 -7.80
CA GLY A 130 7.27 8.34 -7.40
C GLY A 130 5.82 8.32 -6.88
N LEU A 131 5.32 9.44 -6.36
CA LEU A 131 3.96 9.59 -5.85
C LEU A 131 2.94 10.08 -6.89
N ASP A 132 3.35 10.32 -8.13
CA ASP A 132 2.45 10.84 -9.19
C ASP A 132 1.19 9.99 -9.39
N GLY A 133 1.25 8.69 -9.12
CA GLY A 133 0.10 7.79 -9.17
C GLY A 133 -0.77 7.77 -7.92
N ASN A 134 -0.54 8.63 -6.94
CA ASN A 134 -1.24 8.68 -5.66
C ASN A 134 -1.82 10.07 -5.40
N LEU A 135 -3.13 10.18 -5.33
CA LEU A 135 -3.83 11.46 -5.15
C LEU A 135 -4.17 11.71 -3.68
N CYS A 136 -3.87 12.93 -3.22
CA CYS A 136 -4.31 13.46 -1.93
C CYS A 136 -4.97 14.82 -2.14
N ARG A 137 -6.21 14.96 -1.67
CA ARG A 137 -6.97 16.21 -1.81
C ARG A 137 -6.76 17.17 -0.62
N CYS A 138 -6.15 16.71 0.46
CA CYS A 138 -6.10 17.44 1.73
C CYS A 138 -4.77 18.15 1.97
N THR A 139 -3.63 17.46 1.79
CA THR A 139 -2.34 17.89 2.36
C THR A 139 -1.52 18.82 1.47
N GLY A 140 -1.78 18.89 0.17
CA GLY A 140 -0.90 19.56 -0.79
C GLY A 140 0.46 18.86 -0.96
N TYR A 141 0.59 17.61 -0.49
CA TYR A 141 1.77 16.72 -0.62
C TYR A 141 3.02 17.11 0.17
N HIS A 142 3.19 18.35 0.59
CA HIS A 142 4.42 18.81 1.25
C HIS A 142 4.77 17.94 2.47
N ASN A 143 3.83 17.79 3.41
CA ASN A 143 4.05 16.99 4.61
C ASN A 143 4.20 15.49 4.31
N ILE A 144 3.59 14.99 3.24
CA ILE A 144 3.80 13.61 2.79
C ILE A 144 5.24 13.42 2.35
N VAL A 145 5.79 14.35 1.56
CA VAL A 145 7.19 14.30 1.11
C VAL A 145 8.15 14.36 2.29
N GLU A 146 7.92 15.26 3.25
CA GLU A 146 8.71 15.34 4.48
C GLU A 146 8.67 14.04 5.28
N ALA A 147 7.49 13.43 5.42
CA ALA A 147 7.33 12.15 6.09
C ALA A 147 8.15 11.03 5.42
N VAL A 148 8.13 10.99 4.08
CA VAL A 148 8.89 9.96 3.33
C VAL A 148 10.39 10.18 3.45
N LEU A 149 10.88 11.43 3.39
CA LEU A 149 12.28 11.76 3.61
C LEU A 149 12.74 11.29 4.99
N HIS A 150 12.03 11.66 6.04
CA HIS A 150 12.34 11.25 7.41
C HIS A 150 12.30 9.73 7.59
N ALA A 151 11.31 9.07 7.03
CA ALA A 151 11.20 7.60 7.10
C ALA A 151 12.37 6.93 6.40
N ALA A 152 12.81 7.42 5.25
CA ALA A 152 13.96 6.89 4.52
C ALA A 152 15.24 6.96 5.37
N GLU A 153 15.52 8.11 6.01
CA GLU A 153 16.65 8.28 6.92
C GLU A 153 16.59 7.31 8.10
N THR A 154 15.42 7.20 8.75
CA THR A 154 15.21 6.32 9.91
C THR A 154 15.37 4.84 9.55
N MET A 155 14.86 4.43 8.39
CA MET A 155 14.96 3.06 7.91
C MET A 155 16.40 2.71 7.53
N HIS A 156 17.13 3.66 6.94
CA HIS A 156 18.53 3.44 6.52
C HIS A 156 19.48 3.38 7.72
N ALA A 157 19.24 4.17 8.77
CA ALA A 157 20.04 4.15 10.00
C ALA A 157 19.92 2.84 10.80
N LYS A 158 18.87 2.03 10.54
CA LYS A 158 18.62 0.72 11.20
C LYS A 158 19.09 -0.48 10.37
N SER A 159 19.63 -0.25 9.17
CA SER A 159 20.17 -1.28 8.28
C SER A 159 21.67 -1.42 8.50
#